data_9108fa25e22247508e46e8bfa89955c3
#
_entry.id   9108fa25e22247508e46e8bfa89955c3
#
_cell.length_a   1.000
_cell.length_b   1.000
_cell.length_c   1.000
_cell.angle_alpha   90.00
_cell.angle_beta   90.00
_cell.angle_gamma   90.00
#
_symmetry.space_group_name_H-M   'P 1'
#
loop_
_entity.id
_entity.type
_entity.pdbx_description
1 polymer ?
#
loop_
_entity_poly.entity_id
_entity_poly.type
_entity_poly.pdbx_seq_one_letter_code
_entity_poly.pdbx_strand_id
1 'polypeptide(L)'
;MATEGEPHMNMAARAETPGLSKAHKPLQTVVLIVLSLVTAWTLYMVPSWQALGDPFLLGAVGGAVTVVCLWVTRWRGAMKFERAWLAVFLVGMPLIYVTGWFVARDHVAGSWLWIELLGLAIYAAFAVLGLKKSAWFLVIGIAGHGIAWDAWHYKDSAYVPDWYAVACLLVDLALAAYVATRVPAYREAWGIGKKS
;
A
#
# COMPACT_ATOMS: atom_id res chain seq x y z
N MET A 1 -42.82 20.08 -54.47
CA MET A 1 -42.21 20.39 -53.18
C MET A 1 -41.70 19.09 -52.59
N ALA A 2 -40.44 18.85 -52.74
CA ALA A 2 -39.79 17.66 -52.23
C ALA A 2 -39.17 17.98 -50.85
N THR A 3 -39.58 17.25 -49.84
CA THR A 3 -38.98 17.30 -48.52
C THR A 3 -37.77 16.36 -48.48
N GLU A 4 -36.58 16.95 -48.41
CA GLU A 4 -35.32 16.24 -48.22
C GLU A 4 -35.31 15.52 -46.88
N GLY A 5 -35.10 14.20 -46.93
CA GLY A 5 -34.88 13.36 -45.77
C GLY A 5 -33.45 13.55 -45.24
N GLU A 6 -33.34 13.92 -43.99
CA GLU A 6 -32.08 13.95 -43.28
C GLU A 6 -31.47 12.52 -43.17
N PRO A 7 -30.18 12.37 -43.43
CA PRO A 7 -29.52 11.07 -43.23
C PRO A 7 -29.33 10.83 -41.72
N HIS A 8 -30.04 9.82 -41.20
CA HIS A 8 -29.78 9.27 -39.87
C HIS A 8 -28.36 8.76 -39.80
N MET A 9 -27.49 9.54 -39.20
CA MET A 9 -26.11 9.16 -38.93
C MET A 9 -26.11 8.06 -37.87
N ASN A 10 -25.84 6.85 -38.36
CA ASN A 10 -25.79 5.60 -37.59
C ASN A 10 -24.62 5.65 -36.59
N MET A 11 -24.88 6.08 -35.36
CA MET A 11 -23.91 6.11 -34.25
C MET A 11 -23.68 4.72 -33.64
N ALA A 12 -23.59 3.70 -34.43
CA ALA A 12 -23.36 2.32 -34.00
C ALA A 12 -21.97 1.81 -34.38
N ALA A 13 -20.93 2.56 -34.07
CA ALA A 13 -19.58 2.03 -34.08
C ALA A 13 -18.81 2.54 -32.87
N ARG A 14 -19.36 2.34 -31.68
CA ARG A 14 -18.58 2.39 -30.46
C ARG A 14 -17.72 1.14 -30.47
N ALA A 15 -16.50 1.27 -31.01
CA ALA A 15 -15.49 0.23 -30.96
C ALA A 15 -15.34 -0.17 -29.48
N GLU A 16 -15.89 -1.31 -29.12
CA GLU A 16 -15.57 -2.01 -27.88
C GLU A 16 -14.07 -2.26 -27.90
N THR A 17 -13.34 -1.50 -27.13
CA THR A 17 -11.95 -1.82 -26.82
C THR A 17 -11.91 -3.26 -26.32
N PRO A 18 -11.14 -4.15 -26.98
CA PRO A 18 -11.10 -5.56 -26.59
C PRO A 18 -10.77 -5.65 -25.11
N GLY A 19 -11.70 -6.16 -24.33
CA GLY A 19 -11.56 -6.31 -22.89
C GLY A 19 -10.29 -7.10 -22.62
N LEU A 20 -9.30 -6.45 -22.02
CA LEU A 20 -8.08 -7.09 -21.54
C LEU A 20 -8.47 -8.32 -20.74
N SER A 21 -8.11 -9.46 -21.30
CA SER A 21 -8.43 -10.81 -20.90
C SER A 21 -8.48 -10.99 -19.36
N LYS A 22 -9.61 -11.51 -18.87
CA LYS A 22 -9.84 -11.90 -17.47
C LYS A 22 -8.78 -12.86 -16.91
N ALA A 23 -7.98 -13.49 -17.78
CA ALA A 23 -6.95 -14.47 -17.44
C ALA A 23 -5.70 -13.91 -16.74
N HIS A 24 -5.43 -12.58 -16.82
CA HIS A 24 -4.22 -12.01 -16.22
C HIS A 24 -4.38 -11.57 -14.75
N LYS A 25 -5.61 -11.50 -14.24
CA LYS A 25 -5.87 -11.08 -12.86
C LYS A 25 -5.27 -12.02 -11.79
N PRO A 26 -5.42 -13.35 -11.92
CA PRO A 26 -4.85 -14.27 -10.92
C PRO A 26 -3.32 -14.25 -10.90
N LEU A 27 -2.68 -14.13 -12.07
CA LEU A 27 -1.22 -14.06 -12.14
C LEU A 27 -0.66 -12.80 -11.46
N GLN A 28 -1.34 -11.65 -11.60
CA GLN A 28 -0.94 -10.41 -10.93
C GLN A 28 -1.06 -10.52 -9.41
N THR A 29 -2.15 -11.13 -8.93
CA THR A 29 -2.36 -11.39 -7.50
C THR A 29 -1.27 -12.30 -6.95
N VAL A 30 -0.94 -13.38 -7.65
CA VAL A 30 0.13 -14.31 -7.27
C VAL A 30 1.49 -13.61 -7.22
N VAL A 31 1.83 -12.82 -8.26
CA VAL A 31 3.10 -12.07 -8.30
C VAL A 31 3.21 -11.10 -7.13
N LEU A 32 2.15 -10.38 -6.79
CA LEU A 32 2.17 -9.44 -5.66
C LEU A 32 2.23 -10.16 -4.31
N ILE A 33 1.53 -11.26 -4.14
CA ILE A 33 1.63 -12.10 -2.94
C ILE A 33 3.05 -12.63 -2.79
N VAL A 34 3.63 -13.17 -3.87
CA VAL A 34 5.00 -13.69 -3.86
C VAL A 34 6.01 -12.58 -3.56
N LEU A 35 5.89 -11.41 -4.20
CA LEU A 35 6.76 -10.26 -3.91
C LEU A 35 6.64 -9.80 -2.46
N SER A 36 5.43 -9.80 -1.91
CA SER A 36 5.22 -9.40 -0.52
C SER A 36 5.76 -10.43 0.46
N LEU A 37 5.57 -11.72 0.18
CA LEU A 37 6.14 -12.80 0.98
C LEU A 37 7.67 -12.81 0.89
N VAL A 38 8.23 -12.56 -0.30
CA VAL A 38 9.69 -12.44 -0.48
C VAL A 38 10.21 -11.22 0.26
N THR A 39 9.52 -10.09 0.19
CA THR A 39 9.90 -8.88 0.92
C THR A 39 9.84 -9.11 2.43
N ALA A 40 8.75 -9.67 2.94
CA ALA A 40 8.59 -10.00 4.35
C ALA A 40 9.62 -11.04 4.82
N TRP A 41 9.86 -12.10 4.01
CA TRP A 41 10.88 -13.09 4.26
C TRP A 41 12.29 -12.49 4.25
N THR A 42 12.58 -11.64 3.29
CA THR A 42 13.87 -10.94 3.19
C THR A 42 14.07 -10.06 4.41
N LEU A 43 13.06 -9.31 4.84
CA LEU A 43 13.12 -8.49 6.05
C LEU A 43 13.27 -9.33 7.33
N TYR A 44 12.65 -10.51 7.41
CA TYR A 44 12.72 -11.40 8.57
C TYR A 44 14.06 -12.16 8.66
N MET A 45 14.60 -12.63 7.52
CA MET A 45 15.78 -13.52 7.49
C MET A 45 17.12 -12.79 7.60
N VAL A 46 17.11 -11.47 7.80
CA VAL A 46 18.35 -10.71 7.74
C VAL A 46 18.76 -10.05 9.05
N PRO A 47 19.05 -10.85 10.11
CA PRO A 47 19.90 -10.34 11.19
C PRO A 47 21.28 -9.89 10.67
N SER A 48 21.70 -10.42 9.50
CA SER A 48 22.97 -10.10 8.83
C SER A 48 22.95 -8.81 7.99
N TRP A 49 21.81 -8.15 7.78
CA TRP A 49 21.77 -6.87 7.06
C TRP A 49 22.42 -5.72 7.84
N GLN A 50 22.56 -5.85 9.14
CA GLN A 50 23.42 -4.96 9.91
C GLN A 50 24.87 -4.95 9.38
N ALA A 51 25.29 -6.05 8.72
CA ALA A 51 26.58 -6.16 8.04
C ALA A 51 26.56 -5.58 6.60
N LEU A 52 25.39 -5.29 6.01
CA LEU A 52 25.24 -4.88 4.61
C LEU A 52 25.07 -3.39 4.41
N GLY A 53 24.98 -2.56 5.46
CA GLY A 53 25.04 -1.13 5.27
C GLY A 53 24.02 -0.28 6.03
N ASP A 54 23.96 0.97 5.64
CA ASP A 54 23.17 2.03 6.21
C ASP A 54 21.67 1.70 6.12
N PRO A 55 20.93 1.71 7.24
CA PRO A 55 19.47 1.49 7.27
C PRO A 55 18.71 2.47 6.37
N PHE A 56 19.23 3.68 6.15
CA PHE A 56 18.64 4.63 5.21
C PHE A 56 18.72 4.13 3.76
N LEU A 57 19.82 3.53 3.37
CA LEU A 57 19.97 2.96 2.02
C LEU A 57 19.01 1.78 1.82
N LEU A 58 18.88 0.90 2.81
CA LEU A 58 17.96 -0.25 2.76
C LEU A 58 16.50 0.21 2.65
N GLY A 59 16.11 1.21 3.45
CA GLY A 59 14.78 1.81 3.38
C GLY A 59 14.51 2.49 2.05
N ALA A 60 15.47 3.26 1.52
CA ALA A 60 15.34 3.92 0.23
C ALA A 60 15.21 2.91 -0.91
N VAL A 61 15.99 1.84 -0.90
CA VAL A 61 15.90 0.75 -1.90
C VAL A 61 14.57 0.02 -1.76
N GLY A 62 14.14 -0.33 -0.55
CA GLY A 62 12.84 -0.96 -0.29
C GLY A 62 11.68 -0.10 -0.75
N GLY A 63 11.70 1.20 -0.46
CA GLY A 63 10.72 2.17 -0.92
C GLY A 63 10.68 2.28 -2.45
N ALA A 64 11.84 2.39 -3.09
CA ALA A 64 11.94 2.45 -4.55
C ALA A 64 11.38 1.18 -5.21
N VAL A 65 11.76 0.00 -4.71
CA VAL A 65 11.23 -1.29 -5.20
C VAL A 65 9.71 -1.34 -5.05
N THR A 66 9.18 -0.94 -3.89
CA THR A 66 7.74 -0.92 -3.64
C THR A 66 7.01 0.00 -4.63
N VAL A 67 7.52 1.22 -4.82
CA VAL A 67 6.95 2.19 -5.78
C VAL A 67 7.02 1.65 -7.22
N VAL A 68 8.13 1.04 -7.62
CA VAL A 68 8.26 0.42 -8.95
C VAL A 68 7.27 -0.73 -9.14
N CYS A 69 7.12 -1.61 -8.14
CA CYS A 69 6.13 -2.69 -8.19
C CYS A 69 4.71 -2.16 -8.37
N LEU A 70 4.34 -1.14 -7.61
CA LEU A 70 3.03 -0.50 -7.73
C LEU A 70 2.87 0.22 -9.07
N TRP A 71 3.90 0.85 -9.57
CA TRP A 71 3.89 1.51 -10.87
C TRP A 71 3.70 0.51 -12.03
N VAL A 72 4.35 -0.64 -11.96
CA VAL A 72 4.15 -1.73 -12.93
C VAL A 72 2.70 -2.26 -12.89
N THR A 73 2.10 -2.38 -11.70
CA THR A 73 0.70 -2.79 -11.58
C THR A 73 -0.28 -1.76 -12.17
N ARG A 74 0.09 -0.48 -12.13
CA ARG A 74 -0.67 0.62 -12.73
C ARG A 74 -0.93 0.43 -14.22
N TRP A 75 0.07 0.00 -14.96
CA TRP A 75 0.00 -0.17 -16.43
C TRP A 75 -1.03 -1.22 -16.86
N ARG A 76 -1.46 -2.06 -15.94
CA ARG A 76 -2.37 -3.18 -16.23
C ARG A 76 -3.82 -2.95 -15.80
N GLY A 77 -4.20 -1.70 -15.51
CA GLY A 77 -5.60 -1.34 -15.24
C GLY A 77 -6.16 -1.79 -13.90
N ALA A 78 -5.32 -2.15 -12.94
CA ALA A 78 -5.71 -2.75 -11.66
C ALA A 78 -5.91 -1.73 -10.51
N MET A 79 -6.46 -0.54 -10.79
CA MET A 79 -6.58 0.53 -9.80
C MET A 79 -7.35 0.14 -8.53
N LYS A 80 -8.41 -0.65 -8.67
CA LYS A 80 -9.17 -1.14 -7.51
C LYS A 80 -8.34 -2.10 -6.67
N PHE A 81 -7.55 -2.92 -7.33
CA PHE A 81 -6.66 -3.86 -6.67
C PHE A 81 -5.50 -3.13 -5.98
N GLU A 82 -4.87 -2.17 -6.65
CA GLU A 82 -3.80 -1.34 -6.07
C GLU A 82 -4.24 -0.69 -4.76
N ARG A 83 -5.42 -0.07 -4.74
CA ARG A 83 -5.97 0.56 -3.54
C ARG A 83 -6.29 -0.45 -2.43
N ALA A 84 -6.86 -1.60 -2.78
CA ALA A 84 -7.13 -2.66 -1.82
C ALA A 84 -5.83 -3.21 -1.24
N TRP A 85 -4.80 -3.40 -2.07
CA TRP A 85 -3.48 -3.83 -1.66
C TRP A 85 -2.82 -2.84 -0.68
N LEU A 86 -2.87 -1.54 -0.99
CA LEU A 86 -2.37 -0.50 -0.10
C LEU A 86 -3.07 -0.50 1.27
N ALA A 87 -4.37 -0.80 1.29
CA ALA A 87 -5.10 -0.94 2.55
C ALA A 87 -4.65 -2.17 3.35
N VAL A 88 -4.41 -3.30 2.67
CA VAL A 88 -3.86 -4.52 3.30
C VAL A 88 -2.44 -4.25 3.81
N PHE A 89 -1.63 -3.56 3.03
CA PHE A 89 -0.28 -3.16 3.43
C PHE A 89 -0.30 -2.30 4.69
N LEU A 90 -1.18 -1.29 4.74
CA LEU A 90 -1.33 -0.41 5.91
C LEU A 90 -1.74 -1.15 7.19
N VAL A 91 -2.50 -2.25 7.09
CA VAL A 91 -2.82 -3.12 8.24
C VAL A 91 -1.65 -4.06 8.55
N GLY A 92 -0.95 -4.52 7.54
CA GLY A 92 0.19 -5.43 7.67
C GLY A 92 1.36 -4.84 8.44
N MET A 93 1.60 -3.53 8.28
CA MET A 93 2.73 -2.85 8.94
C MET A 93 2.67 -2.94 10.47
N PRO A 94 1.61 -2.48 11.16
CA PRO A 94 1.52 -2.62 12.61
C PRO A 94 1.39 -4.08 13.05
N LEU A 95 0.87 -4.98 12.22
CA LEU A 95 0.82 -6.40 12.54
C LEU A 95 2.21 -7.02 12.70
N ILE A 96 3.22 -6.51 11.98
CA ILE A 96 4.61 -6.94 12.14
C ILE A 96 5.11 -6.60 13.55
N TYR A 97 4.78 -5.42 14.08
CA TYR A 97 5.14 -5.02 15.45
C TYR A 97 4.45 -5.90 16.50
N VAL A 98 3.14 -6.18 16.32
CA VAL A 98 2.43 -7.14 17.17
C VAL A 98 3.13 -8.50 17.17
N THR A 99 3.53 -8.99 15.99
CA THR A 99 4.24 -10.26 15.85
C THR A 99 5.62 -10.20 16.50
N GLY A 100 6.35 -9.10 16.34
CA GLY A 100 7.65 -8.86 16.98
C GLY A 100 7.55 -8.93 18.51
N TRP A 101 6.49 -8.32 19.07
CA TRP A 101 6.23 -8.41 20.51
C TRP A 101 6.03 -9.87 20.96
N PHE A 102 5.24 -10.66 20.24
CA PHE A 102 5.04 -12.08 20.59
C PHE A 102 6.32 -12.90 20.58
N VAL A 103 7.25 -12.58 19.68
CA VAL A 103 8.57 -13.23 19.62
C VAL A 103 9.43 -12.82 20.82
N ALA A 104 9.33 -11.56 21.25
CA ALA A 104 10.16 -11.00 22.32
C ALA A 104 9.47 -10.99 23.71
N ARG A 105 8.27 -11.54 23.83
CA ARG A 105 7.38 -11.41 24.99
C ARG A 105 8.01 -11.74 26.36
N ASP A 106 9.00 -12.62 26.37
CA ASP A 106 9.64 -13.05 27.63
C ASP A 106 10.61 -11.99 28.16
N HIS A 107 10.93 -10.96 27.34
CA HIS A 107 11.89 -9.91 27.66
C HIS A 107 11.28 -8.49 27.57
N VAL A 108 10.02 -8.38 27.19
CA VAL A 108 9.34 -7.11 26.92
C VAL A 108 8.07 -6.97 27.77
N ALA A 109 7.83 -5.80 28.32
CA ALA A 109 6.65 -5.54 29.14
C ALA A 109 5.34 -5.79 28.37
N GLY A 110 4.36 -6.39 29.04
CA GLY A 110 3.05 -6.70 28.45
C GLY A 110 2.25 -5.46 28.03
N SER A 111 2.56 -4.28 28.59
CA SER A 111 1.95 -3.02 28.16
C SER A 111 2.22 -2.68 26.70
N TRP A 112 3.34 -3.11 26.14
CA TRP A 112 3.65 -2.91 24.72
C TRP A 112 2.66 -3.59 23.80
N LEU A 113 2.16 -4.77 24.14
CA LEU A 113 1.14 -5.44 23.34
C LEU A 113 -0.11 -4.56 23.14
N TRP A 114 -0.56 -3.91 24.21
CA TRP A 114 -1.74 -3.03 24.12
C TRP A 114 -1.51 -1.82 23.24
N ILE A 115 -0.29 -1.30 23.25
CA ILE A 115 0.13 -0.21 22.39
C ILE A 115 0.09 -0.67 20.92
N GLU A 116 0.68 -1.84 20.64
CA GLU A 116 0.67 -2.41 19.27
C GLU A 116 -0.75 -2.71 18.77
N LEU A 117 -1.60 -3.26 19.63
CA LEU A 117 -3.00 -3.51 19.27
C LEU A 117 -3.79 -2.21 19.03
N LEU A 118 -3.50 -1.16 19.79
CA LEU A 118 -4.08 0.17 19.55
C LEU A 118 -3.61 0.72 18.19
N GLY A 119 -2.32 0.65 17.90
CA GLY A 119 -1.77 1.03 16.59
C GLY A 119 -2.42 0.26 15.45
N LEU A 120 -2.51 -1.06 15.58
CA LEU A 120 -3.19 -1.91 14.61
C LEU A 120 -4.64 -1.45 14.36
N ALA A 121 -5.39 -1.15 15.43
CA ALA A 121 -6.77 -0.68 15.32
C ALA A 121 -6.86 0.69 14.61
N ILE A 122 -5.97 1.63 14.92
CA ILE A 122 -5.91 2.95 14.29
C ILE A 122 -5.63 2.82 12.79
N TYR A 123 -4.59 2.07 12.41
CA TYR A 123 -4.21 1.93 11.00
C TYR A 123 -5.21 1.08 10.21
N ALA A 124 -5.86 0.09 10.83
CA ALA A 124 -6.99 -0.62 10.24
C ALA A 124 -8.18 0.33 9.97
N ALA A 125 -8.46 1.27 10.87
CA ALA A 125 -9.49 2.29 10.63
C ALA A 125 -9.12 3.19 9.44
N PHE A 126 -7.87 3.65 9.34
CA PHE A 126 -7.40 4.40 8.16
C PHE A 126 -7.51 3.58 6.87
N ALA A 127 -7.17 2.31 6.89
CA ALA A 127 -7.32 1.41 5.75
C ALA A 127 -8.79 1.29 5.29
N VAL A 128 -9.71 1.07 6.23
CA VAL A 128 -11.16 1.01 5.95
C VAL A 128 -11.69 2.33 5.40
N LEU A 129 -11.33 3.46 6.01
CA LEU A 129 -11.71 4.79 5.53
C LEU A 129 -11.07 5.06 4.15
N GLY A 130 -9.84 4.61 3.96
CA GLY A 130 -9.14 4.64 2.69
C GLY A 130 -9.87 3.92 1.58
N LEU A 131 -10.49 2.79 1.87
CA LEU A 131 -11.30 2.02 0.91
C LEU A 131 -12.70 2.60 0.71
N LYS A 132 -13.34 3.06 1.77
CA LYS A 132 -14.78 3.43 1.75
C LYS A 132 -15.03 4.91 1.47
N LYS A 133 -14.14 5.80 1.88
CA LYS A 133 -14.37 7.25 1.84
C LYS A 133 -13.42 7.96 0.88
N SER A 134 -12.12 7.93 1.13
CA SER A 134 -11.15 8.66 0.31
C SER A 134 -9.77 8.03 0.41
N ALA A 135 -9.05 7.92 -0.71
CA ALA A 135 -7.67 7.45 -0.74
C ALA A 135 -6.71 8.35 0.06
N TRP A 136 -7.10 9.56 0.41
CA TRP A 136 -6.32 10.41 1.32
C TRP A 136 -6.14 9.78 2.71
N PHE A 137 -7.08 8.94 3.17
CA PHE A 137 -6.90 8.21 4.42
C PHE A 137 -5.77 7.17 4.33
N LEU A 138 -5.53 6.59 3.13
CA LEU A 138 -4.34 5.74 2.92
C LEU A 138 -3.06 6.57 2.98
N VAL A 139 -3.04 7.75 2.35
CA VAL A 139 -1.88 8.66 2.40
C VAL A 139 -1.55 9.03 3.85
N ILE A 140 -2.56 9.49 4.61
CA ILE A 140 -2.39 9.91 6.00
C ILE A 140 -2.00 8.72 6.88
N GLY A 141 -2.64 7.56 6.68
CA GLY A 141 -2.35 6.36 7.46
C GLY A 141 -0.93 5.86 7.23
N ILE A 142 -0.49 5.75 5.97
CA ILE A 142 0.87 5.28 5.64
C ILE A 142 1.92 6.28 6.11
N ALA A 143 1.75 7.58 5.83
CA ALA A 143 2.67 8.60 6.31
C ALA A 143 2.71 8.68 7.84
N GLY A 144 1.54 8.57 8.48
CA GLY A 144 1.42 8.59 9.94
C GLY A 144 2.07 7.37 10.59
N HIS A 145 2.02 6.18 9.94
CA HIS A 145 2.74 5.01 10.41
C HIS A 145 4.25 5.31 10.43
N GLY A 146 4.84 5.74 9.32
CA GLY A 146 6.26 6.06 9.27
C GLY A 146 6.65 7.16 10.28
N ILE A 147 6.00 8.33 10.21
CA ILE A 147 6.41 9.51 10.97
C ILE A 147 6.14 9.37 12.48
N ALA A 148 5.03 8.78 12.87
CA ALA A 148 4.65 8.68 14.26
C ALA A 148 5.03 7.32 14.86
N TRP A 149 4.70 6.21 14.18
CA TRP A 149 4.86 4.87 14.72
C TRP A 149 6.30 4.36 14.61
N ASP A 150 6.87 4.35 13.41
CA ASP A 150 8.24 3.87 13.20
C ASP A 150 9.27 4.78 13.87
N ALA A 151 9.09 6.11 13.79
CA ALA A 151 9.99 7.05 14.44
C ALA A 151 9.95 6.92 15.98
N TRP A 152 8.80 6.57 16.55
CA TRP A 152 8.69 6.30 17.97
C TRP A 152 9.34 4.98 18.35
N HIS A 153 9.09 3.90 17.60
CA HIS A 153 9.73 2.60 17.83
C HIS A 153 11.25 2.65 17.70
N TYR A 154 11.78 3.46 16.82
CA TYR A 154 13.21 3.69 16.71
C TYR A 154 13.85 4.16 18.03
N LYS A 155 13.12 4.91 18.85
CA LYS A 155 13.65 5.46 20.11
C LYS A 155 13.34 4.59 21.33
N ASP A 156 12.15 3.99 21.35
CA ASP A 156 11.57 3.50 22.60
C ASP A 156 11.33 2.00 22.64
N SER A 157 11.40 1.28 21.48
CA SER A 157 11.12 -0.14 21.49
C SER A 157 12.35 -1.00 21.69
N ALA A 158 12.26 -1.93 22.67
CA ALA A 158 13.35 -2.87 22.98
C ALA A 158 13.36 -4.13 22.07
N TYR A 159 12.32 -4.34 21.25
CA TYR A 159 12.12 -5.56 20.45
C TYR A 159 12.10 -5.31 18.94
N VAL A 160 12.19 -4.07 18.53
CA VAL A 160 12.30 -3.68 17.12
C VAL A 160 13.70 -3.14 16.87
N PRO A 161 14.47 -3.72 15.94
CA PRO A 161 15.78 -3.20 15.61
C PRO A 161 15.69 -1.79 15.01
N ASP A 162 16.60 -0.91 15.40
CA ASP A 162 16.64 0.50 14.94
C ASP A 162 16.64 0.61 13.41
N TRP A 163 17.43 -0.23 12.74
CA TRP A 163 17.51 -0.24 11.28
C TRP A 163 16.16 -0.56 10.62
N TYR A 164 15.34 -1.42 11.28
CA TYR A 164 14.03 -1.79 10.74
C TYR A 164 13.07 -0.61 10.80
N ALA A 165 12.97 0.05 11.95
CA ALA A 165 12.11 1.23 12.12
C ALA A 165 12.48 2.35 11.12
N VAL A 166 13.80 2.61 10.93
CA VAL A 166 14.25 3.60 9.94
C VAL A 166 13.94 3.18 8.51
N ALA A 167 14.14 1.90 8.17
CA ALA A 167 13.83 1.39 6.85
C ALA A 167 12.32 1.50 6.54
N CYS A 168 11.46 1.12 7.51
CA CYS A 168 10.00 1.26 7.38
C CYS A 168 9.58 2.72 7.22
N LEU A 169 10.10 3.62 8.03
CA LEU A 169 9.84 5.06 7.89
C LEU A 169 10.08 5.55 6.45
N LEU A 170 11.20 5.18 5.83
CA LEU A 170 11.53 5.61 4.48
C LEU A 170 10.63 4.96 3.41
N VAL A 171 10.31 3.68 3.57
CA VAL A 171 9.34 2.98 2.71
C VAL A 171 7.98 3.65 2.79
N ASP A 172 7.52 3.95 3.99
CA ASP A 172 6.22 4.57 4.23
C ASP A 172 6.13 5.97 3.62
N LEU A 173 7.16 6.79 3.79
CA LEU A 173 7.19 8.13 3.17
C LEU A 173 7.17 8.06 1.65
N ALA A 174 7.98 7.17 1.06
CA ALA A 174 8.01 6.97 -0.39
C ALA A 174 6.64 6.46 -0.90
N LEU A 175 6.03 5.52 -0.19
CA LEU A 175 4.74 4.95 -0.54
C LEU A 175 3.61 5.96 -0.37
N ALA A 176 3.58 6.73 0.72
CA ALA A 176 2.60 7.79 0.93
C ALA A 176 2.69 8.87 -0.17
N ALA A 177 3.90 9.29 -0.54
CA ALA A 177 4.11 10.21 -1.65
C ALA A 177 3.58 9.64 -2.98
N TYR A 178 3.88 8.36 -3.27
CA TYR A 178 3.32 7.69 -4.45
C TYR A 178 1.78 7.67 -4.42
N VAL A 179 1.16 7.25 -3.31
CA VAL A 179 -0.30 7.19 -3.16
C VAL A 179 -0.92 8.57 -3.34
N ALA A 180 -0.30 9.64 -2.82
CA ALA A 180 -0.78 11.00 -2.98
C ALA A 180 -0.89 11.40 -4.46
N THR A 181 0.07 11.01 -5.29
CA THR A 181 0.01 11.25 -6.75
C THR A 181 -1.11 10.48 -7.44
N ARG A 182 -1.59 9.39 -6.82
CA ARG A 182 -2.61 8.49 -7.39
C ARG A 182 -4.03 8.84 -6.96
N VAL A 183 -4.22 9.70 -5.95
CA VAL A 183 -5.55 10.05 -5.42
C VAL A 183 -6.54 10.50 -6.49
N PRO A 184 -6.20 11.38 -7.46
CA PRO A 184 -7.12 11.76 -8.52
C PRO A 184 -7.62 10.56 -9.33
N ALA A 185 -6.72 9.67 -9.73
CA ALA A 185 -7.04 8.50 -10.51
C ALA A 185 -7.91 7.48 -9.73
N TYR A 186 -7.70 7.34 -8.42
CA TYR A 186 -8.58 6.52 -7.58
C TYR A 186 -9.99 7.11 -7.49
N ARG A 187 -10.15 8.44 -7.46
CA ARG A 187 -11.46 9.11 -7.45
C ARG A 187 -12.25 8.80 -8.73
N GLU A 188 -11.61 8.90 -9.88
CA GLU A 188 -12.21 8.60 -11.18
C GLU A 188 -12.64 7.13 -11.28
N ALA A 189 -11.74 6.19 -10.89
CA ALA A 189 -12.02 4.76 -10.95
C ALA A 189 -13.18 4.31 -10.05
N TRP A 190 -13.50 5.09 -9.02
CA TRP A 190 -14.57 4.80 -8.07
C TRP A 190 -15.87 5.55 -8.31
N GLY A 191 -15.89 6.46 -9.28
CA GLY A 191 -17.09 7.28 -9.58
C GLY A 191 -17.43 8.29 -8.48
N ILE A 192 -16.52 8.52 -7.52
CA ILE A 192 -16.70 9.51 -6.46
C ILE A 192 -16.48 10.89 -7.06
N GLY A 193 -17.56 11.56 -7.45
CA GLY A 193 -17.51 12.90 -8.05
C GLY A 193 -18.32 13.08 -9.32
N LYS A 194 -18.92 12.03 -9.86
CA LYS A 194 -19.97 12.18 -10.87
C LYS A 194 -21.25 12.62 -10.13
N LYS A 195 -21.43 13.93 -9.99
CA LYS A 195 -22.78 14.50 -9.74
C LYS A 195 -23.61 14.15 -10.97
N SER A 196 -24.66 13.34 -10.77
CA SER A 196 -25.77 13.17 -11.71
C SER A 196 -26.49 14.49 -11.93
#